data_06bcbb8238fc6d508f563edf6755bbf4
#
_entry.id   06bcbb8238fc6d508f563edf6755bbf4
#
_cell.length_a   1.000
_cell.length_b   1.000
_cell.length_c   1.000
_cell.angle_alpha   90.00
_cell.angle_beta   90.00
_cell.angle_gamma   90.00
#
_symmetry.space_group_name_H-M   'P 1'
#
loop_
_entity.id
_entity.type
_entity.pdbx_description
1 polymer ?
#
loop_
_entity_poly.entity_id
_entity_poly.type
_entity_poly.pdbx_seq_one_letter_code
_entity_poly.pdbx_strand_id
1 'polypeptide(L)'
;MKILSIDTASNLCTVAILEDKKCIKEIVVNDARNHSEKIMPVIEQALQETSLNLSNIDLIVCDKGPGSFTGIRIGVGTVLAFQDSLNIPCIGISSLEALAYNVEQDGLICSLIDAKNSNVYVGFFEHKNKEYSQIGNLEFKNINEVLSLLQEKNTSITFVGDGTTANKNLIEDLIPNSIFCEKNNLSSFSLGLAGYETYAKGISTSIMPLYLRKSQAERALEEKLSKKE
;
A
#
# COMPACT_ATOMS: atom_id res chain seq x y z
N MET A 1 5.08 -21.61 3.40
CA MET A 1 5.69 -20.68 2.43
C MET A 1 6.27 -19.51 3.18
N LYS A 2 7.55 -19.21 2.99
CA LYS A 2 8.25 -18.06 3.60
C LYS A 2 8.13 -16.85 2.65
N ILE A 3 7.66 -15.73 3.16
CA ILE A 3 7.39 -14.53 2.37
C ILE A 3 8.20 -13.37 2.94
N LEU A 4 8.91 -12.66 2.07
CA LEU A 4 9.51 -11.37 2.36
C LEU A 4 8.62 -10.28 1.75
N SER A 5 8.10 -9.40 2.59
CA SER A 5 7.25 -8.29 2.17
C SER A 5 7.93 -6.95 2.43
N ILE A 6 7.89 -6.04 1.46
CA ILE A 6 8.66 -4.79 1.46
C ILE A 6 7.76 -3.62 1.07
N ASP A 7 7.69 -2.61 1.93
CA ASP A 7 7.05 -1.33 1.65
C ASP A 7 8.00 -0.15 1.93
N THR A 8 8.06 0.75 0.96
CA THR A 8 8.75 2.04 1.03
C THR A 8 7.90 3.17 0.42
N ALA A 9 6.61 2.91 0.20
CA ALA A 9 5.72 3.84 -0.50
C ALA A 9 5.25 5.02 0.38
N SER A 10 5.44 4.93 1.70
CA SER A 10 5.05 5.97 2.67
C SER A 10 6.28 6.65 3.30
N ASN A 11 6.07 7.36 4.41
CA ASN A 11 7.15 7.87 5.26
C ASN A 11 7.83 6.76 6.08
N LEU A 12 7.22 5.58 6.12
CA LEU A 12 7.76 4.41 6.78
C LEU A 12 8.51 3.55 5.76
N CYS A 13 9.59 2.93 6.20
CA CYS A 13 10.20 1.79 5.54
C CYS A 13 9.84 0.57 6.36
N THR A 14 9.04 -0.33 5.82
CA THR A 14 8.62 -1.52 6.54
C THR A 14 9.02 -2.79 5.79
N VAL A 15 9.42 -3.80 6.56
CA VAL A 15 9.78 -5.13 6.05
C VAL A 15 9.16 -6.16 6.96
N ALA A 16 8.49 -7.16 6.39
CA ALA A 16 7.98 -8.28 7.17
C ALA A 16 8.42 -9.63 6.60
N ILE A 17 8.63 -10.57 7.50
CA ILE A 17 8.78 -11.99 7.20
C ILE A 17 7.50 -12.70 7.66
N LEU A 18 6.86 -13.41 6.75
CA LEU A 18 5.68 -14.22 7.04
C LEU A 18 5.98 -15.70 6.80
N GLU A 19 5.29 -16.56 7.52
CA GLU A 19 5.13 -17.97 7.20
C GLU A 19 3.65 -18.24 6.90
N ASP A 20 3.35 -18.46 5.63
CA ASP A 20 1.97 -18.45 5.12
C ASP A 20 1.25 -17.14 5.51
N LYS A 21 0.19 -17.23 6.33
CA LYS A 21 -0.57 -16.07 6.81
C LYS A 21 -0.08 -15.52 8.16
N LYS A 22 0.98 -16.09 8.76
CA LYS A 22 1.46 -15.71 10.08
C LYS A 22 2.64 -14.74 9.97
N CYS A 23 2.54 -13.57 10.60
CA CYS A 23 3.68 -12.70 10.77
C CYS A 23 4.70 -13.34 11.73
N ILE A 24 5.92 -13.56 11.26
CA ILE A 24 7.03 -14.01 12.10
C ILE A 24 7.76 -12.80 12.66
N LYS A 25 8.01 -11.81 11.81
CA LYS A 25 8.67 -10.55 12.18
C LYS A 25 8.20 -9.43 11.28
N GLU A 26 7.98 -8.26 11.85
CA GLU A 26 7.84 -7.00 11.13
C GLU A 26 8.77 -5.97 11.74
N ILE A 27 9.48 -5.23 10.89
CA ILE A 27 10.35 -4.12 11.28
C ILE A 27 9.81 -2.87 10.61
N VAL A 28 9.64 -1.83 11.41
CA VAL A 28 9.13 -0.52 10.97
C VAL A 28 10.18 0.54 11.30
N VAL A 29 10.65 1.25 10.28
CA VAL A 29 11.60 2.36 10.43
C VAL A 29 10.92 3.64 9.96
N ASN A 30 10.83 4.61 10.84
CA ASN A 30 10.28 5.93 10.52
C ASN A 30 11.42 6.88 10.14
N ASP A 31 11.85 6.81 8.88
CA ASP A 31 12.90 7.68 8.33
C ASP A 31 12.65 7.96 6.83
N ALA A 32 11.72 8.86 6.56
CA ALA A 32 11.24 9.19 5.22
C ALA A 32 12.32 9.68 4.24
N ARG A 33 13.49 10.13 4.73
CA ARG A 33 14.52 10.73 3.89
C ARG A 33 15.58 9.75 3.39
N ASN A 34 15.70 8.57 4.02
CA ASN A 34 16.83 7.66 3.84
C ASN A 34 16.42 6.23 3.46
N HIS A 35 15.26 6.04 2.79
CA HIS A 35 14.79 4.70 2.40
C HIS A 35 15.85 3.90 1.61
N SER A 36 16.58 4.56 0.70
CA SER A 36 17.64 3.90 -0.10
C SER A 36 18.80 3.36 0.74
N GLU A 37 19.11 4.02 1.84
CA GLU A 37 20.17 3.58 2.77
C GLU A 37 19.68 2.55 3.77
N LYS A 38 18.37 2.56 4.08
CA LYS A 38 17.78 1.75 5.15
C LYS A 38 17.22 0.42 4.69
N ILE A 39 16.73 0.32 3.46
CA ILE A 39 16.00 -0.86 3.02
C ILE A 39 16.81 -2.15 3.12
N MET A 40 18.07 -2.17 2.68
CA MET A 40 18.92 -3.36 2.76
C MET A 40 19.27 -3.74 4.19
N PRO A 41 19.72 -2.82 5.07
CA PRO A 41 19.91 -3.12 6.50
C PRO A 41 18.65 -3.67 7.20
N VAL A 42 17.46 -3.13 6.88
CA VAL A 42 16.20 -3.59 7.47
C VAL A 42 15.82 -4.99 7.00
N ILE A 43 16.04 -5.30 5.72
CA ILE A 43 15.86 -6.67 5.18
C ILE A 43 16.83 -7.64 5.86
N GLU A 44 18.11 -7.28 5.96
CA GLU A 44 19.12 -8.08 6.61
C GLU A 44 18.76 -8.36 8.08
N GLN A 45 18.37 -7.33 8.81
CA GLN A 45 17.92 -7.44 10.19
C GLN A 45 16.71 -8.40 10.33
N ALA A 46 15.69 -8.25 9.46
CA ALA A 46 14.52 -9.12 9.48
C ALA A 46 14.87 -10.60 9.26
N LEU A 47 15.77 -10.86 8.31
CA LEU A 47 16.26 -12.21 8.03
C LEU A 47 17.08 -12.77 9.20
N GLN A 48 17.99 -12.00 9.77
CA GLN A 48 18.81 -12.40 10.92
C GLN A 48 17.96 -12.73 12.15
N GLU A 49 17.00 -11.86 12.50
CA GLU A 49 16.13 -12.05 13.66
C GLU A 49 15.17 -13.25 13.51
N THR A 50 14.93 -13.70 12.27
CA THR A 50 14.14 -14.90 11.98
C THR A 50 15.02 -16.14 11.71
N SER A 51 16.35 -16.02 11.77
CA SER A 51 17.29 -17.09 11.42
C SER A 51 17.11 -17.62 10.00
N LEU A 52 16.71 -16.74 9.06
CA LEU A 52 16.52 -17.05 7.64
C LEU A 52 17.56 -16.35 6.77
N ASN A 53 17.74 -16.88 5.56
CA ASN A 53 18.49 -16.27 4.47
C ASN A 53 17.55 -16.00 3.29
N LEU A 54 17.96 -15.19 2.33
CA LEU A 54 17.19 -14.95 1.10
C LEU A 54 16.87 -16.23 0.33
N SER A 55 17.76 -17.25 0.38
CA SER A 55 17.52 -18.56 -0.24
C SER A 55 16.39 -19.38 0.43
N ASN A 56 15.91 -18.96 1.59
CA ASN A 56 14.77 -19.60 2.27
C ASN A 56 13.44 -18.92 1.92
N ILE A 57 13.48 -17.83 1.15
CA ILE A 57 12.28 -17.06 0.76
C ILE A 57 11.66 -17.67 -0.50
N ASP A 58 10.38 -18.00 -0.41
CA ASP A 58 9.62 -18.60 -1.50
C ASP A 58 8.90 -17.55 -2.36
N LEU A 59 8.60 -16.37 -1.79
CA LEU A 59 7.87 -15.29 -2.44
C LEU A 59 8.34 -13.94 -1.90
N ILE A 60 8.51 -12.96 -2.79
CA ILE A 60 8.70 -11.56 -2.40
C ILE A 60 7.46 -10.76 -2.79
N VAL A 61 6.92 -9.98 -1.84
CA VAL A 61 5.80 -9.08 -2.04
C VAL A 61 6.29 -7.65 -1.96
N CYS A 62 5.96 -6.85 -2.97
CA CYS A 62 6.39 -5.46 -3.10
C CYS A 62 5.20 -4.51 -3.10
N ASP A 63 5.26 -3.45 -2.28
CA ASP A 63 4.37 -2.31 -2.46
C ASP A 63 4.77 -1.55 -3.74
N LYS A 64 3.85 -1.49 -4.70
CA LYS A 64 4.03 -0.78 -5.98
C LYS A 64 3.40 0.62 -5.99
N GLY A 65 2.86 1.09 -4.86
CA GLY A 65 2.14 2.35 -4.76
C GLY A 65 0.61 2.21 -4.87
N PRO A 66 -0.11 3.32 -4.84
CA PRO A 66 0.36 4.71 -4.93
C PRO A 66 0.98 5.22 -3.62
N GLY A 67 1.86 6.23 -3.74
CA GLY A 67 2.54 6.83 -2.59
C GLY A 67 3.71 7.72 -3.02
N SER A 68 4.79 7.71 -2.23
CA SER A 68 6.03 8.41 -2.52
C SER A 68 6.68 7.92 -3.79
N PHE A 69 6.83 8.78 -4.81
CA PHE A 69 7.49 8.43 -6.08
C PHE A 69 8.90 7.87 -5.90
N THR A 70 9.68 8.47 -4.99
CA THR A 70 11.04 8.02 -4.69
C THR A 70 11.00 6.69 -3.94
N GLY A 71 10.16 6.61 -2.92
CA GLY A 71 10.03 5.40 -2.10
C GLY A 71 9.62 4.19 -2.93
N ILE A 72 8.56 4.29 -3.73
CA ILE A 72 8.09 3.21 -4.60
C ILE A 72 9.22 2.70 -5.52
N ARG A 73 10.01 3.61 -6.12
CA ARG A 73 11.11 3.21 -7.01
C ARG A 73 12.22 2.47 -6.27
N ILE A 74 12.49 2.84 -5.02
CA ILE A 74 13.48 2.16 -4.17
C ILE A 74 13.02 0.73 -3.89
N GLY A 75 11.79 0.54 -3.40
CA GLY A 75 11.24 -0.78 -3.10
C GLY A 75 11.18 -1.68 -4.33
N VAL A 76 10.56 -1.18 -5.40
CA VAL A 76 10.44 -1.89 -6.67
C VAL A 76 11.82 -2.25 -7.24
N GLY A 77 12.77 -1.31 -7.27
CA GLY A 77 14.12 -1.56 -7.75
C GLY A 77 14.84 -2.64 -6.94
N THR A 78 14.69 -2.63 -5.62
CA THR A 78 15.26 -3.66 -4.73
C THR A 78 14.66 -5.04 -5.03
N VAL A 79 13.34 -5.13 -5.19
CA VAL A 79 12.65 -6.40 -5.48
C VAL A 79 12.99 -6.92 -6.87
N LEU A 80 13.08 -6.05 -7.88
CA LEU A 80 13.54 -6.43 -9.22
C LEU A 80 14.95 -7.01 -9.20
N ALA A 81 15.86 -6.40 -8.44
CA ALA A 81 17.23 -6.92 -8.29
C ALA A 81 17.26 -8.31 -7.65
N PHE A 82 16.40 -8.58 -6.67
CA PHE A 82 16.26 -9.92 -6.06
C PHE A 82 15.64 -10.92 -7.05
N GLN A 83 14.61 -10.52 -7.79
CA GLN A 83 13.97 -11.35 -8.81
C GLN A 83 14.99 -11.80 -9.86
N ASP A 84 15.77 -10.87 -10.39
CA ASP A 84 16.74 -11.17 -11.45
C ASP A 84 17.93 -12.00 -10.95
N SER A 85 18.37 -11.75 -9.70
CA SER A 85 19.56 -12.42 -9.15
C SER A 85 19.27 -13.79 -8.55
N LEU A 86 18.08 -13.98 -7.94
CA LEU A 86 17.76 -15.16 -7.13
C LEU A 86 16.65 -16.02 -7.74
N ASN A 87 16.02 -15.54 -8.82
CA ASN A 87 14.88 -16.21 -9.47
C ASN A 87 13.73 -16.55 -8.49
N ILE A 88 13.50 -15.67 -7.51
CA ILE A 88 12.40 -15.81 -6.56
C ILE A 88 11.13 -15.18 -7.18
N PRO A 89 9.97 -15.86 -7.11
CA PRO A 89 8.70 -15.27 -7.53
C PRO A 89 8.42 -13.95 -6.81
N CYS A 90 7.96 -12.94 -7.55
CA CYS A 90 7.64 -11.63 -6.99
C CYS A 90 6.24 -11.19 -7.38
N ILE A 91 5.53 -10.54 -6.44
CA ILE A 91 4.19 -10.00 -6.62
C ILE A 91 4.15 -8.54 -6.18
N GLY A 92 3.55 -7.69 -7.01
CA GLY A 92 3.27 -6.29 -6.68
C GLY A 92 1.83 -6.12 -6.19
N ILE A 93 1.67 -5.59 -4.99
CA ILE A 93 0.38 -5.23 -4.38
C ILE A 93 0.30 -3.71 -4.30
N SER A 94 -0.89 -3.14 -4.42
CA SER A 94 -1.06 -1.70 -4.24
C SER A 94 -1.07 -1.32 -2.75
N SER A 95 -0.58 -0.13 -2.43
CA SER A 95 -0.64 0.43 -1.07
C SER A 95 -2.07 0.50 -0.55
N LEU A 96 -3.03 0.82 -1.42
CA LEU A 96 -4.45 0.90 -1.06
C LEU A 96 -5.04 -0.48 -0.72
N GLU A 97 -4.64 -1.51 -1.45
CA GLU A 97 -5.01 -2.89 -1.16
C GLU A 97 -4.37 -3.37 0.16
N ALA A 98 -3.07 -3.10 0.36
CA ALA A 98 -2.39 -3.41 1.62
C ALA A 98 -3.08 -2.77 2.84
N LEU A 99 -3.55 -1.52 2.71
CA LEU A 99 -4.33 -0.85 3.74
C LEU A 99 -5.67 -1.55 4.01
N ALA A 100 -6.36 -2.04 2.98
CA ALA A 100 -7.62 -2.76 3.16
C ALA A 100 -7.44 -4.02 4.03
N TYR A 101 -6.29 -4.69 3.94
CA TYR A 101 -5.95 -5.84 4.79
C TYR A 101 -5.65 -5.50 6.26
N ASN A 102 -5.63 -4.22 6.63
CA ASN A 102 -5.63 -3.81 8.04
C ASN A 102 -7.03 -3.92 8.69
N VAL A 103 -8.09 -4.01 7.89
CA VAL A 103 -9.48 -4.05 8.34
C VAL A 103 -9.93 -5.50 8.45
N GLU A 104 -10.25 -5.95 9.66
CA GLU A 104 -10.63 -7.35 9.95
C GLU A 104 -12.15 -7.57 9.90
N GLN A 105 -12.96 -6.50 9.98
CA GLN A 105 -14.42 -6.57 9.97
C GLN A 105 -14.96 -6.72 8.55
N ASP A 106 -15.99 -7.55 8.39
CA ASP A 106 -16.72 -7.64 7.13
C ASP A 106 -17.41 -6.31 6.81
N GLY A 107 -17.43 -5.91 5.54
CA GLY A 107 -18.09 -4.71 5.04
C GLY A 107 -17.33 -3.98 3.96
N LEU A 108 -17.84 -2.78 3.63
CA LEU A 108 -17.22 -1.87 2.67
C LEU A 108 -16.05 -1.12 3.31
N ILE A 109 -14.91 -1.13 2.62
CA ILE A 109 -13.67 -0.48 3.04
C ILE A 109 -13.35 0.63 2.04
N CYS A 110 -13.04 1.82 2.56
CA CYS A 110 -12.50 2.94 1.81
C CYS A 110 -11.05 3.18 2.26
N SER A 111 -10.10 2.76 1.44
CA SER A 111 -8.67 3.02 1.66
C SER A 111 -8.30 4.39 1.11
N LEU A 112 -7.68 5.24 1.95
CA LEU A 112 -7.32 6.61 1.61
C LEU A 112 -5.85 6.88 1.93
N ILE A 113 -5.08 7.35 0.93
CA ILE A 113 -3.72 7.86 1.13
C ILE A 113 -3.72 9.36 0.82
N ASP A 114 -3.17 10.17 1.72
CA ASP A 114 -3.10 11.63 1.57
C ASP A 114 -2.17 12.04 0.41
N ALA A 115 -2.75 12.63 -0.63
CA ALA A 115 -2.03 13.13 -1.81
C ALA A 115 -1.85 14.66 -1.81
N LYS A 116 -2.11 15.31 -0.65
CA LYS A 116 -2.03 16.75 -0.39
C LYS A 116 -3.05 17.61 -1.15
N ASN A 117 -3.26 18.82 -0.67
CA ASN A 117 -4.16 19.81 -1.28
C ASN A 117 -5.59 19.25 -1.48
N SER A 118 -6.17 18.66 -0.44
CA SER A 118 -7.49 18.04 -0.44
C SER A 118 -7.67 16.92 -1.48
N ASN A 119 -6.57 16.35 -1.97
CA ASN A 119 -6.60 15.18 -2.83
C ASN A 119 -6.16 13.93 -2.09
N VAL A 120 -6.69 12.80 -2.52
CA VAL A 120 -6.38 11.49 -1.98
C VAL A 120 -6.15 10.50 -3.12
N TYR A 121 -5.34 9.50 -2.86
CA TYR A 121 -5.46 8.25 -3.59
C TYR A 121 -6.52 7.42 -2.87
N VAL A 122 -7.46 6.86 -3.61
CA VAL A 122 -8.60 6.11 -3.08
C VAL A 122 -8.77 4.77 -3.74
N GLY A 123 -9.12 3.77 -2.96
CA GLY A 123 -9.56 2.46 -3.40
C GLY A 123 -10.71 1.98 -2.53
N PHE A 124 -11.68 1.34 -3.17
CA PHE A 124 -12.79 0.70 -2.49
C PHE A 124 -12.60 -0.81 -2.50
N PHE A 125 -12.86 -1.43 -1.38
CA PHE A 125 -12.73 -2.87 -1.20
C PHE A 125 -13.94 -3.40 -0.42
N GLU A 126 -14.26 -4.66 -0.61
CA GLU A 126 -15.20 -5.39 0.23
C GLU A 126 -14.44 -6.50 0.95
N HIS A 127 -14.61 -6.58 2.27
CA HIS A 127 -14.19 -7.73 3.06
C HIS A 127 -15.44 -8.53 3.40
N LYS A 128 -15.48 -9.80 2.98
CA LYS A 128 -16.59 -10.69 3.24
C LYS A 128 -16.12 -12.14 3.31
N ASN A 129 -16.51 -12.83 4.38
CA ASN A 129 -16.15 -14.24 4.58
C ASN A 129 -14.63 -14.49 4.52
N LYS A 130 -13.82 -13.58 5.06
CA LYS A 130 -12.35 -13.60 5.04
C LYS A 130 -11.72 -13.42 3.65
N GLU A 131 -12.45 -12.96 2.68
CA GLU A 131 -11.95 -12.61 1.35
C GLU A 131 -12.03 -11.11 1.12
N TYR A 132 -10.97 -10.56 0.53
CA TYR A 132 -10.93 -9.16 0.11
C TYR A 132 -11.09 -9.08 -1.40
N SER A 133 -11.95 -8.18 -1.84
CA SER A 133 -12.15 -7.90 -3.26
C SER A 133 -12.15 -6.42 -3.53
N GLN A 134 -11.44 -6.00 -4.58
CA GLN A 134 -11.44 -4.61 -5.03
C GLN A 134 -12.73 -4.27 -5.76
N ILE A 135 -13.32 -3.12 -5.45
CA ILE A 135 -14.51 -2.57 -6.10
C ILE A 135 -14.09 -1.39 -6.99
N GLY A 136 -14.24 -1.54 -8.31
CA GLY A 136 -13.87 -0.53 -9.28
C GLY A 136 -12.36 -0.31 -9.41
N ASN A 137 -11.96 0.88 -9.80
CA ASN A 137 -10.55 1.23 -10.02
C ASN A 137 -9.96 1.96 -8.82
N LEU A 138 -8.64 1.90 -8.69
CA LEU A 138 -7.89 2.78 -7.82
C LEU A 138 -7.76 4.14 -8.50
N GLU A 139 -8.01 5.23 -7.76
CA GLU A 139 -8.11 6.56 -8.36
C GLU A 139 -7.35 7.63 -7.55
N PHE A 140 -7.04 8.73 -8.21
CA PHE A 140 -6.61 9.98 -7.60
C PHE A 140 -7.76 10.97 -7.73
N LYS A 141 -8.32 11.43 -6.59
CA LYS A 141 -9.51 12.29 -6.54
C LYS A 141 -9.42 13.36 -5.47
N ASN A 142 -10.25 14.41 -5.60
CA ASN A 142 -10.51 15.31 -4.50
C ASN A 142 -11.33 14.59 -3.42
N ILE A 143 -11.03 14.82 -2.14
CA ILE A 143 -11.73 14.15 -1.04
C ILE A 143 -13.24 14.42 -1.03
N ASN A 144 -13.67 15.65 -1.39
CA ASN A 144 -15.10 15.98 -1.45
C ASN A 144 -15.84 15.16 -2.50
N GLU A 145 -15.22 14.89 -3.66
CA GLU A 145 -15.81 14.02 -4.69
C GLU A 145 -15.98 12.58 -4.16
N VAL A 146 -14.97 12.07 -3.44
CA VAL A 146 -15.04 10.73 -2.82
C VAL A 146 -16.19 10.67 -1.82
N LEU A 147 -16.30 11.65 -0.92
CA LEU A 147 -17.32 11.65 0.12
C LEU A 147 -18.73 11.84 -0.47
N SER A 148 -18.88 12.67 -1.52
CA SER A 148 -20.17 12.82 -2.22
C SER A 148 -20.66 11.50 -2.81
N LEU A 149 -19.76 10.68 -3.39
CA LEU A 149 -20.11 9.35 -3.92
C LEU A 149 -20.55 8.38 -2.80
N LEU A 150 -20.01 8.57 -1.58
CA LEU A 150 -20.30 7.70 -0.45
C LEU A 150 -21.55 8.09 0.34
N GLN A 151 -21.97 9.37 0.29
CA GLN A 151 -23.20 9.84 0.93
C GLN A 151 -24.46 9.13 0.40
N GLU A 152 -24.44 8.73 -0.86
CA GLU A 152 -25.56 8.00 -1.47
C GLU A 152 -25.65 6.54 -1.00
N LYS A 153 -24.59 6.03 -0.36
CA LYS A 153 -24.53 4.66 0.13
C LYS A 153 -25.05 4.60 1.57
N ASN A 154 -26.23 4.06 1.76
CA ASN A 154 -26.84 3.88 3.09
C ASN A 154 -26.26 2.62 3.82
N THR A 155 -24.93 2.52 3.90
CA THR A 155 -24.22 1.37 4.50
C THR A 155 -23.06 1.89 5.35
N SER A 156 -22.66 1.12 6.34
CA SER A 156 -21.48 1.41 7.13
C SER A 156 -20.22 1.23 6.28
N ILE A 157 -19.28 2.17 6.41
CA ILE A 157 -18.03 2.19 5.65
C ILE A 157 -16.86 2.29 6.62
N THR A 158 -15.91 1.37 6.51
CA THR A 158 -14.66 1.44 7.27
C THR A 158 -13.62 2.20 6.48
N PHE A 159 -13.14 3.31 7.03
CA PHE A 159 -12.08 4.14 6.47
C PHE A 159 -10.73 3.73 7.05
N VAL A 160 -9.71 3.62 6.20
CA VAL A 160 -8.34 3.23 6.56
C VAL A 160 -7.30 4.00 5.76
N GLY A 161 -6.15 4.26 6.36
CA GLY A 161 -5.02 4.96 5.76
C GLY A 161 -4.80 6.37 6.33
N ASP A 162 -3.66 6.97 6.02
CA ASP A 162 -3.28 8.30 6.51
C ASP A 162 -4.15 9.44 5.94
N GLY A 163 -4.72 9.24 4.74
CA GLY A 163 -5.72 10.12 4.17
C GLY A 163 -7.00 10.19 4.99
N THR A 164 -7.33 9.12 5.72
CA THR A 164 -8.43 9.08 6.68
C THR A 164 -8.16 10.00 7.86
N THR A 165 -6.97 9.91 8.44
CA THR A 165 -6.56 10.76 9.56
C THR A 165 -6.54 12.24 9.17
N ALA A 166 -6.02 12.53 7.97
CA ALA A 166 -5.94 13.90 7.45
C ALA A 166 -7.32 14.55 7.20
N ASN A 167 -8.36 13.76 6.95
CA ASN A 167 -9.71 14.23 6.60
C ASN A 167 -10.79 13.78 7.61
N LYS A 168 -10.39 13.38 8.82
CA LYS A 168 -11.28 12.73 9.79
C LYS A 168 -12.55 13.53 10.07
N ASN A 169 -12.43 14.80 10.42
CA ASN A 169 -13.59 15.65 10.74
C ASN A 169 -14.56 15.77 9.56
N LEU A 170 -14.03 15.94 8.35
CA LEU A 170 -14.84 16.02 7.14
C LEU A 170 -15.59 14.72 6.85
N ILE A 171 -14.95 13.58 7.10
CA ILE A 171 -15.58 12.26 6.95
C ILE A 171 -16.69 12.07 7.99
N GLU A 172 -16.45 12.41 9.25
CA GLU A 172 -17.44 12.31 10.34
C GLU A 172 -18.68 13.20 10.06
N ASP A 173 -18.46 14.41 9.54
CA ASP A 173 -19.52 15.34 9.23
C ASP A 173 -20.41 14.87 8.07
N LEU A 174 -19.82 14.25 7.04
CA LEU A 174 -20.53 13.89 5.80
C LEU A 174 -20.98 12.43 5.75
N ILE A 175 -20.34 11.53 6.48
CA ILE A 175 -20.63 10.09 6.50
C ILE A 175 -20.94 9.64 7.95
N PRO A 176 -22.18 9.80 8.42
CA PRO A 176 -22.54 9.53 9.82
C PRO A 176 -22.27 8.10 10.31
N ASN A 177 -22.27 7.11 9.37
CA ASN A 177 -22.01 5.71 9.67
C ASN A 177 -20.55 5.31 9.37
N SER A 178 -19.62 6.28 9.38
CA SER A 178 -18.20 6.00 9.19
C SER A 178 -17.61 5.26 10.38
N ILE A 179 -16.80 4.24 10.09
CA ILE A 179 -15.98 3.53 11.05
C ILE A 179 -14.51 3.85 10.72
N PHE A 180 -13.69 4.06 11.73
CA PHE A 180 -12.28 4.37 11.54
C PHE A 180 -11.42 3.19 12.00
N CYS A 181 -10.59 2.69 11.09
CA CYS A 181 -9.62 1.67 11.44
C CYS A 181 -8.54 2.27 12.36
N GLU A 182 -8.16 1.57 13.41
CA GLU A 182 -7.07 2.00 14.30
C GLU A 182 -5.70 1.87 13.62
N LYS A 183 -5.53 0.82 12.78
CA LYS A 183 -4.29 0.54 12.05
C LYS A 183 -4.28 1.31 10.73
N ASN A 184 -3.94 2.60 10.76
CA ASN A 184 -4.00 3.50 9.61
C ASN A 184 -2.68 3.61 8.81
N ASN A 185 -1.62 2.97 9.25
CA ASN A 185 -0.35 2.98 8.53
C ASN A 185 -0.23 1.78 7.60
N LEU A 186 0.55 1.94 6.54
CA LEU A 186 0.99 0.83 5.72
C LEU A 186 1.79 -0.15 6.58
N SER A 187 1.53 -1.43 6.40
CA SER A 187 2.14 -2.55 7.10
C SER A 187 2.63 -3.58 6.09
N SER A 188 3.89 -3.94 6.17
CA SER A 188 4.43 -5.04 5.36
C SER A 188 3.83 -6.39 5.71
N PHE A 189 3.28 -6.55 6.92
CA PHE A 189 2.49 -7.74 7.24
C PHE A 189 1.20 -7.81 6.41
N SER A 190 0.40 -6.75 6.39
CA SER A 190 -0.84 -6.69 5.60
C SER A 190 -0.57 -6.77 4.10
N LEU A 191 0.50 -6.13 3.63
CA LEU A 191 1.00 -6.24 2.27
C LEU A 191 1.36 -7.71 1.93
N GLY A 192 2.08 -8.39 2.82
CA GLY A 192 2.46 -9.79 2.68
C GLY A 192 1.26 -10.74 2.65
N LEU A 193 0.22 -10.48 3.46
CA LEU A 193 -1.04 -11.24 3.43
C LEU A 193 -1.76 -11.10 2.08
N ALA A 194 -1.89 -9.88 1.58
CA ALA A 194 -2.49 -9.61 0.27
C ALA A 194 -1.71 -10.33 -0.84
N GLY A 195 -0.38 -10.27 -0.81
CA GLY A 195 0.49 -10.98 -1.75
C GLY A 195 0.36 -12.49 -1.66
N TYR A 196 0.32 -13.04 -0.45
CA TYR A 196 0.08 -14.48 -0.24
C TYR A 196 -1.23 -14.95 -0.89
N GLU A 197 -2.33 -14.24 -0.63
CA GLU A 197 -3.63 -14.63 -1.15
C GLU A 197 -3.70 -14.50 -2.67
N THR A 198 -3.11 -13.45 -3.22
CA THR A 198 -3.00 -13.23 -4.67
C THR A 198 -2.20 -14.37 -5.33
N TYR A 199 -1.04 -14.72 -4.76
CA TYR A 199 -0.20 -15.81 -5.26
C TYR A 199 -0.88 -17.18 -5.13
N ALA A 200 -1.54 -17.46 -4.01
CA ALA A 200 -2.26 -18.72 -3.78
C ALA A 200 -3.44 -18.93 -4.75
N LYS A 201 -4.03 -17.84 -5.25
CA LYS A 201 -5.06 -17.87 -6.31
C LYS A 201 -4.47 -18.05 -7.73
N GLY A 202 -3.14 -18.15 -7.86
CA GLY A 202 -2.46 -18.25 -9.16
C GLY A 202 -2.45 -16.95 -9.96
N ILE A 203 -2.72 -15.82 -9.32
CA ILE A 203 -2.75 -14.50 -9.98
C ILE A 203 -1.32 -13.94 -10.00
N SER A 204 -0.84 -13.61 -11.20
CA SER A 204 0.41 -12.88 -11.40
C SER A 204 0.12 -11.39 -11.49
N THR A 205 0.80 -10.59 -10.70
CA THR A 205 0.70 -9.12 -10.74
C THR A 205 2.03 -8.50 -11.05
N SER A 206 2.00 -7.42 -11.82
CA SER A 206 3.21 -6.65 -12.14
C SER A 206 3.74 -5.95 -10.87
N ILE A 207 5.07 -5.98 -10.69
CA ILE A 207 5.78 -5.21 -9.65
C ILE A 207 6.17 -3.80 -10.13
N MET A 208 5.77 -3.39 -11.34
CA MET A 208 6.04 -2.04 -11.84
C MET A 208 5.30 -0.98 -11.01
N PRO A 209 5.93 0.21 -10.81
CA PRO A 209 5.31 1.29 -10.06
C PRO A 209 3.91 1.66 -10.56
N LEU A 210 2.96 1.83 -9.64
CA LEU A 210 1.61 2.29 -9.91
C LEU A 210 1.51 3.80 -9.66
N TYR A 211 1.50 4.57 -10.73
CA TYR A 211 1.35 6.02 -10.67
C TYR A 211 -0.07 6.43 -11.06
N LEU A 212 -0.90 6.77 -10.09
CA LEU A 212 -2.26 7.29 -10.33
C LEU A 212 -2.28 8.80 -10.59
N ARG A 213 -1.14 9.47 -10.47
CA ARG A 213 -0.94 10.91 -10.70
C ARG A 213 0.38 11.12 -11.41
N LYS A 214 0.44 12.10 -12.31
CA LYS A 214 1.70 12.55 -12.92
C LYS A 214 2.67 13.07 -11.86
N SER A 215 3.95 12.85 -12.05
CA SER A 215 5.00 13.35 -11.15
C SER A 215 4.96 14.89 -11.05
N GLN A 216 5.57 15.43 -10.00
CA GLN A 216 5.66 16.89 -9.84
C GLN A 216 6.41 17.53 -11.02
N ALA A 217 7.44 16.86 -11.54
CA ALA A 217 8.22 17.35 -12.68
C ALA A 217 7.38 17.41 -13.97
N GLU A 218 6.59 16.37 -14.25
CA GLU A 218 5.70 16.34 -15.42
C GLU A 218 4.63 17.42 -15.35
N ARG A 219 4.01 17.62 -14.15
CA ARG A 219 3.01 18.68 -13.95
C ARG A 219 3.62 20.08 -14.11
N ALA A 220 4.80 20.33 -13.54
CA ALA A 220 5.51 21.59 -13.67
C ALA A 220 5.92 21.88 -15.12
N LEU A 221 6.20 20.84 -15.91
CA LEU A 221 6.49 20.98 -17.34
C LEU A 221 5.21 21.34 -18.12
N GLU A 222 4.10 20.67 -17.86
CA GLU A 222 2.80 20.96 -18.50
C GLU A 222 2.36 22.40 -18.21
N GLU A 223 2.47 22.86 -16.96
CA GLU A 223 2.15 24.26 -16.59
C GLU A 223 3.05 25.28 -17.31
N LYS A 224 4.31 24.95 -17.55
CA LYS A 224 5.22 25.84 -18.31
C LYS A 224 4.88 25.86 -19.81
N LEU A 225 4.41 24.75 -20.35
CA LEU A 225 4.03 24.65 -21.76
C LEU A 225 2.70 25.38 -22.00
N SER A 226 1.71 25.19 -21.16
CA SER A 226 0.39 25.87 -21.27
C SER A 226 0.43 27.38 -21.06
N LYS A 227 1.49 27.94 -20.44
CA LYS A 227 1.70 29.39 -20.30
C LYS A 227 2.43 30.02 -21.51
N LYS A 228 2.85 29.22 -22.48
CA LYS A 228 3.56 29.68 -23.69
C LYS A 228 2.65 29.69 -24.93
N GLU A 229 1.44 29.14 -24.82
CA GLU A 229 0.33 29.29 -25.76
C GLU A 229 -0.58 30.45 -25.35
#